data_46cd61796a3614ad07a61ead77f6d872
#
_entry.id   46cd61796a3614ad07a61ead77f6d872
#
_cell.length_a   1.000
_cell.length_b   1.000
_cell.length_c   1.000
_cell.angle_alpha   90.00
_cell.angle_beta   90.00
_cell.angle_gamma   90.00
#
_symmetry.space_group_name_H-M   'P 1'
#
loop_
_entity.id
_entity.type
_entity.pdbx_description
1 polymer ?
#
loop_
_entity_poly.entity_id
_entity_poly.type
_entity_poly.pdbx_seq_one_letter_code
_entity_poly.pdbx_strand_id
1 'polypeptide(L)'
;MEHDRSAKIEIGGRAFELLLTTRATKEIAGRYGGLENLGQKLMRSENFEMALDELVWLITLLANQSVLIHNLRNPEDKQELLTQETVELLTSPLELAGYK
;
A
#
# COMPACT_ATOMS: atom_id res chain seq x y z
N MET A 1 3.23 -21.40 -7.76
CA MET A 1 3.19 -21.03 -7.49
C MET A 1 2.93 -20.13 -7.09
N GLU A 2 2.78 -19.73 -7.16
CA GLU A 2 2.63 -18.98 -6.85
C GLU A 2 2.80 -18.28 -6.06
N HIS A 3 3.06 -18.44 -6.15
CA HIS A 3 3.47 -17.87 -5.11
C HIS A 3 3.83 -16.51 -5.21
N ASP A 4 3.72 -15.97 -6.15
CA ASP A 4 3.99 -14.63 -6.31
C ASP A 4 2.80 -13.82 -6.25
N ARG A 5 2.16 -13.78 -5.09
CA ARG A 5 1.03 -12.97 -4.87
C ARG A 5 1.38 -11.59 -4.47
N SER A 6 2.64 -11.34 -4.16
CA SER A 6 3.05 -10.01 -3.76
C SER A 6 3.58 -9.26 -4.96
N ALA A 7 3.33 -7.96 -5.00
CA ALA A 7 3.94 -7.06 -5.97
C ALA A 7 5.03 -6.28 -5.26
N LYS A 8 6.00 -5.79 -6.02
CA LYS A 8 7.09 -5.00 -5.45
C LYS A 8 7.08 -3.62 -6.06
N ILE A 9 7.37 -2.63 -5.25
CA ILE A 9 7.51 -1.26 -5.75
C ILE A 9 8.77 -0.65 -5.17
N GLU A 10 9.26 0.39 -5.84
CA GLU A 10 10.39 1.15 -5.37
C GLU A 10 9.92 2.56 -5.05
N ILE A 11 10.20 3.01 -3.85
CA ILE A 11 9.83 4.35 -3.41
C ILE A 11 11.05 4.96 -2.76
N GLY A 12 11.56 6.04 -3.36
CA GLY A 12 12.71 6.75 -2.81
C GLY A 12 13.97 5.90 -2.72
N GLY A 13 14.14 4.98 -3.67
CA GLY A 13 15.33 4.14 -3.70
C GLY A 13 15.25 2.91 -2.83
N ARG A 14 14.12 2.70 -2.14
CA ARG A 14 13.89 1.50 -1.34
C ARG A 14 12.85 0.62 -2.01
N ALA A 15 13.08 -0.67 -1.99
CA ALA A 15 12.13 -1.63 -2.54
C ALA A 15 11.23 -2.15 -1.43
N PHE A 16 9.95 -2.25 -1.73
CA PHE A 16 8.95 -2.74 -0.78
C PHE A 16 8.12 -3.81 -1.43
N GLU A 17 7.75 -4.82 -0.64
CA GLU A 17 6.76 -5.79 -1.08
C GLU A 17 5.39 -5.30 -0.62
N LEU A 18 4.41 -5.37 -1.51
CA LEU A 18 3.03 -5.04 -1.16
C LEU A 18 2.37 -6.32 -0.70
N LEU A 19 2.03 -6.40 0.58
CA LEU A 19 1.49 -7.62 1.17
C LEU A 19 0.10 -7.37 1.73
N LEU A 20 -0.82 -8.23 1.37
CA LEU A 20 -2.17 -8.18 1.92
C LEU A 20 -2.23 -9.14 3.11
N THR A 21 -1.80 -8.64 4.26
CA THR A 21 -1.81 -9.42 5.49
C THR A 21 -3.20 -9.39 6.12
N THR A 22 -3.36 -10.17 7.18
CA THR A 22 -4.60 -10.10 7.96
C THR A 22 -4.82 -8.72 8.52
N ARG A 23 -3.75 -8.08 9.02
CA ARG A 23 -3.89 -6.71 9.54
C ARG A 23 -4.32 -5.75 8.45
N ALA A 24 -3.69 -5.83 7.26
CA ALA A 24 -4.06 -4.94 6.16
C ALA A 24 -5.51 -5.17 5.75
N THR A 25 -5.94 -6.42 5.70
CA THR A 25 -7.32 -6.74 5.36
C THR A 25 -8.29 -6.12 6.36
N LYS A 26 -7.96 -6.18 7.65
CA LYS A 26 -8.81 -5.58 8.67
C LYS A 26 -8.87 -4.06 8.53
N GLU A 27 -7.73 -3.42 8.19
CA GLU A 27 -7.71 -1.99 7.99
C GLU A 27 -8.58 -1.59 6.80
N ILE A 28 -8.49 -2.34 5.71
CA ILE A 28 -9.29 -2.06 4.53
C ILE A 28 -10.76 -2.25 4.85
N ALA A 29 -11.09 -3.34 5.54
CA ALA A 29 -12.48 -3.60 5.89
C ALA A 29 -13.04 -2.49 6.78
N GLY A 30 -12.22 -1.99 7.72
CA GLY A 30 -12.66 -0.92 8.59
C GLY A 30 -12.90 0.38 7.86
N ARG A 31 -12.12 0.64 6.79
CA ARG A 31 -12.24 1.90 6.05
C ARG A 31 -13.36 1.85 5.02
N TYR A 32 -13.56 0.71 4.36
CA TYR A 32 -14.48 0.63 3.22
C TYR A 32 -15.61 -0.36 3.41
N GLY A 33 -15.56 -1.17 4.46
CA GLY A 33 -16.55 -2.22 4.62
C GLY A 33 -16.22 -3.48 3.84
N GLY A 34 -14.99 -3.57 3.30
CA GLY A 34 -14.56 -4.76 2.60
C GLY A 34 -13.75 -4.42 1.37
N LEU A 35 -13.09 -5.45 0.82
CA LEU A 35 -12.25 -5.24 -0.37
C LEU A 35 -13.10 -4.87 -1.58
N GLU A 36 -14.31 -5.41 -1.68
CA GLU A 36 -15.18 -5.08 -2.79
C GLU A 36 -15.51 -3.60 -2.82
N ASN A 37 -15.77 -3.03 -1.64
CA ASN A 37 -16.13 -1.62 -1.56
C ASN A 37 -14.94 -0.74 -1.94
N LEU A 38 -13.73 -1.16 -1.60
CA LEU A 38 -12.55 -0.42 -2.02
C LEU A 38 -12.45 -0.40 -3.53
N GLY A 39 -12.63 -1.55 -4.18
CA GLY A 39 -12.57 -1.61 -5.63
C GLY A 39 -13.62 -0.74 -6.28
N GLN A 40 -14.84 -0.78 -5.75
CA GLN A 40 -15.91 0.03 -6.28
C GLN A 40 -15.62 1.52 -6.12
N LYS A 41 -15.07 1.90 -4.97
CA LYS A 41 -14.77 3.30 -4.74
C LYS A 41 -13.73 3.81 -5.72
N LEU A 42 -12.69 3.01 -5.98
CA LEU A 42 -11.68 3.41 -6.93
C LEU A 42 -12.23 3.50 -8.34
N MET A 43 -13.11 2.55 -8.72
CA MET A 43 -13.64 2.53 -10.07
C MET A 43 -14.68 3.60 -10.33
N ARG A 44 -15.42 3.98 -9.28
CA ARG A 44 -16.48 4.96 -9.43
C ARG A 44 -16.06 6.38 -9.13
N SER A 45 -14.78 6.56 -8.73
CA SER A 45 -14.32 7.89 -8.40
C SER A 45 -14.25 8.72 -9.67
N GLU A 46 -15.03 9.80 -9.72
CA GLU A 46 -14.97 10.74 -10.82
C GLU A 46 -13.96 11.83 -10.54
N ASN A 47 -13.41 11.85 -9.35
CA ASN A 47 -12.45 12.86 -8.95
C ASN A 47 -11.07 12.20 -8.93
N PHE A 48 -10.22 12.63 -9.87
CA PHE A 48 -8.89 12.06 -10.01
C PHE A 48 -8.08 12.18 -8.71
N GLU A 49 -8.23 13.32 -8.04
CA GLU A 49 -7.50 13.56 -6.80
C GLU A 49 -7.91 12.57 -5.72
N MET A 50 -9.20 12.29 -5.60
CA MET A 50 -9.68 11.32 -4.61
C MET A 50 -9.17 9.92 -4.92
N ALA A 51 -9.12 9.57 -6.20
CA ALA A 51 -8.60 8.26 -6.57
C ALA A 51 -7.13 8.14 -6.21
N LEU A 52 -6.36 9.21 -6.40
CA LEU A 52 -4.96 9.19 -6.01
C LEU A 52 -4.80 9.07 -4.51
N ASP A 53 -5.63 9.76 -3.73
CA ASP A 53 -5.58 9.65 -2.28
C ASP A 53 -5.82 8.22 -1.82
N GLU A 54 -6.79 7.54 -2.42
CA GLU A 54 -7.07 6.16 -2.07
C GLU A 54 -5.90 5.25 -2.44
N LEU A 55 -5.32 5.48 -3.60
CA LEU A 55 -4.17 4.68 -4.02
C LEU A 55 -2.98 4.89 -3.09
N VAL A 56 -2.71 6.14 -2.72
CA VAL A 56 -1.61 6.45 -1.81
C VAL A 56 -1.83 5.75 -0.47
N TRP A 57 -3.05 5.83 0.06
CA TRP A 57 -3.36 5.17 1.33
C TRP A 57 -3.14 3.67 1.24
N LEU A 58 -3.65 3.06 0.17
CA LEU A 58 -3.56 1.62 0.01
C LEU A 58 -2.11 1.16 -0.16
N ILE A 59 -1.36 1.85 -1.01
CA ILE A 59 0.03 1.49 -1.24
C ILE A 59 0.85 1.64 0.04
N THR A 60 0.62 2.72 0.78
CA THR A 60 1.32 2.94 2.04
C THR A 60 1.01 1.80 3.00
N LEU A 61 -0.26 1.42 3.10
CA LEU A 61 -0.66 0.34 4.00
C LEU A 61 0.02 -0.97 3.63
N LEU A 62 -0.05 -1.34 2.34
CA LEU A 62 0.45 -2.65 1.91
C LEU A 62 1.98 -2.71 1.95
N ALA A 63 2.65 -1.61 1.60
CA ALA A 63 4.11 -1.58 1.67
C ALA A 63 4.59 -1.67 3.11
N ASN A 64 3.88 -1.04 4.03
CA ASN A 64 4.28 -1.06 5.42
C ASN A 64 4.10 -2.42 6.06
N GLN A 65 3.32 -3.33 5.46
CA GLN A 65 3.20 -4.66 6.03
C GLN A 65 4.54 -5.40 6.02
N SER A 66 5.31 -5.26 4.94
CA SER A 66 6.61 -5.91 4.89
C SER A 66 7.57 -5.30 5.91
N VAL A 67 7.50 -3.99 6.13
CA VAL A 67 8.33 -3.33 7.13
C VAL A 67 7.94 -3.81 8.53
N LEU A 68 6.64 -3.89 8.79
CA LEU A 68 6.17 -4.35 10.09
C LEU A 68 6.60 -5.79 10.38
N ILE A 69 6.54 -6.65 9.36
CA ILE A 69 6.98 -8.03 9.53
C ILE A 69 8.48 -8.08 9.80
N HIS A 70 9.26 -7.28 9.05
CA HIS A 70 10.69 -7.20 9.29
C HIS A 70 10.97 -6.77 10.73
N ASN A 71 10.27 -5.74 11.20
CA ASN A 71 10.51 -5.21 12.54
C ASN A 71 10.11 -6.22 13.61
N LEU A 72 9.07 -6.99 13.34
CA LEU A 72 8.64 -8.01 14.30
C LEU A 72 9.70 -9.11 14.44
N ARG A 73 10.32 -9.49 13.32
CA ARG A 73 11.30 -10.54 13.30
C ARG A 73 12.71 -10.06 13.68
N ASN A 74 12.94 -8.76 13.58
CA ASN A 74 14.26 -8.17 13.84
C ASN A 74 14.11 -6.95 14.73
N PRO A 75 13.75 -7.18 16.01
CA PRO A 75 13.47 -6.03 16.90
C PRO A 75 14.68 -5.15 17.15
N GLU A 76 15.89 -5.61 16.84
CA GLU A 76 17.08 -4.80 17.02
C GLU A 76 17.50 -4.09 15.74
N ASP A 77 16.75 -4.28 14.65
CA ASP A 77 17.07 -3.66 13.37
C ASP A 77 15.80 -3.16 12.75
N LYS A 78 15.10 -2.29 13.44
CA LYS A 78 13.81 -1.80 12.98
C LYS A 78 14.01 -0.76 11.90
N GLN A 79 13.15 -0.82 10.89
CA GLN A 79 13.13 0.15 9.81
C GLN A 79 11.94 1.07 9.98
N GLU A 80 12.06 2.27 9.44
CA GLU A 80 10.98 3.25 9.53
C GLU A 80 9.87 2.89 8.56
N LEU A 81 8.64 3.13 9.02
CA LEU A 81 7.47 2.94 8.18
C LEU A 81 7.35 4.07 7.19
N LEU A 82 6.77 3.77 6.04
CA LEU A 82 6.42 4.80 5.08
C LEU A 82 5.26 5.64 5.62
N THR A 83 5.28 6.92 5.27
CA THR A 83 4.13 7.79 5.51
C THR A 83 3.48 8.09 4.17
N GLN A 84 2.22 8.51 4.23
CA GLN A 84 1.53 8.89 2.99
C GLN A 84 2.23 10.07 2.33
N GLU A 85 2.75 10.99 3.14
CA GLU A 85 3.48 12.12 2.59
C GLU A 85 4.69 11.67 1.78
N THR A 86 5.45 10.70 2.31
CA THR A 86 6.61 10.18 1.59
C THR A 86 6.19 9.55 0.28
N VAL A 87 5.12 8.77 0.29
CA VAL A 87 4.64 8.14 -0.94
C VAL A 87 4.22 9.21 -1.95
N GLU A 88 3.51 10.23 -1.50
CA GLU A 88 3.06 11.28 -2.39
C GLU A 88 4.21 12.03 -3.03
N LEU A 89 5.27 12.30 -2.27
CA LEU A 89 6.38 13.11 -2.76
C LEU A 89 7.35 12.33 -3.62
N LEU A 90 7.45 11.02 -3.40
CA LEU A 90 8.46 10.21 -4.08
C LEU A 90 7.88 9.33 -5.18
N THR A 91 6.61 9.50 -5.52
CA THR A 91 5.98 8.79 -6.63
C THR A 91 5.29 9.78 -7.54
N SER A 92 4.85 9.32 -8.69
CA SER A 92 4.09 10.14 -9.63
C SER A 92 2.76 9.45 -9.92
N PRO A 93 1.77 10.20 -10.47
CA PRO A 93 0.50 9.57 -10.80
C PRO A 93 0.65 8.42 -11.81
N LEU A 94 1.61 8.54 -12.73
CA LEU A 94 1.83 7.45 -13.69
C LEU A 94 2.35 6.22 -13.01
N GLU A 95 3.29 6.40 -12.05
CA GLU A 95 3.80 5.26 -11.31
C GLU A 95 2.70 4.61 -10.49
N LEU A 96 1.88 5.42 -9.82
CA LEU A 96 0.80 4.88 -9.01
C LEU A 96 -0.20 4.09 -9.86
N ALA A 97 -0.48 4.58 -11.05
CA ALA A 97 -1.39 3.87 -11.94
C ALA A 97 -0.81 2.55 -12.42
N GLY A 98 0.50 2.43 -12.44
CA GLY A 98 1.15 1.20 -12.88
C GLY A 98 1.29 0.15 -11.79
N TYR A 99 1.00 0.51 -10.54
CA TYR A 99 1.13 -0.43 -9.42
C TYR A 99 -0.15 -1.22 -9.23
N LYS A 100 -0.52 -2.02 -10.16
CA LYS A 100 -1.76 -2.76 -10.01
C LYS A 100 -1.55 -4.24 -9.87
#